data_07f3a3d55f2641c4545895373da98af5
#
_entry.id   07f3a3d55f2641c4545895373da98af5
#
_cell.length_a   1.000
_cell.length_b   1.000
_cell.length_c   1.000
_cell.angle_alpha   90.00
_cell.angle_beta   90.00
_cell.angle_gamma   90.00
#
_symmetry.space_group_name_H-M   'P 1'
#
loop_
_entity.id
_entity.type
_entity.pdbx_description
1 polymer ?
#
loop_
_entity_poly.entity_id
_entity_poly.type
_entity_poly.pdbx_seq_one_letter_code
_entity_poly.pdbx_strand_id
1 'polypeptide(L)'
;MASIVAEYHFDRERCVAVRERSSGSWLLTHPTLNRPLSGSVRYNRNREAHPTLEGPRVGDGLLFASGGPDVVTSDLEAIARPAKATVSGYPV
;
A
#
# COMPACT_ATOMS: atom_id res chain seq x y z
N MET A 1 -8.25 -15.61 -12.33
CA MET A 1 -6.98 -14.87 -12.32
C MET A 1 -6.57 -14.62 -10.87
N ALA A 2 -5.37 -15.04 -10.50
CA ALA A 2 -4.89 -14.81 -9.13
C ALA A 2 -4.55 -13.33 -8.94
N SER A 3 -5.03 -12.72 -7.87
CA SER A 3 -4.64 -11.36 -7.52
C SER A 3 -3.25 -11.41 -6.86
N ILE A 4 -2.42 -10.41 -7.16
CA ILE A 4 -1.11 -10.25 -6.55
C ILE A 4 -1.32 -9.66 -5.16
N VAL A 5 -0.81 -10.35 -4.14
CA VAL A 5 -0.79 -9.82 -2.78
C VAL A 5 0.54 -9.10 -2.60
N ALA A 6 0.47 -7.83 -2.32
CA ALA A 6 1.65 -6.99 -2.19
C ALA A 6 1.79 -6.39 -0.79
N GLU A 7 3.03 -6.14 -0.39
CA GLU A 7 3.37 -5.34 0.79
C GLU A 7 3.78 -3.95 0.34
N TYR A 8 3.21 -2.93 0.96
CA TYR A 8 3.53 -1.53 0.69
C TYR A 8 4.34 -1.00 1.86
N HIS A 9 5.54 -0.51 1.57
CA HIS A 9 6.45 0.01 2.59
C HIS A 9 6.54 1.53 2.49
N PHE A 10 6.45 2.20 3.63
CA PHE A 10 6.38 3.65 3.71
C PHE A 10 7.52 4.22 4.54
N ASP A 11 8.03 5.36 4.10
CA ASP A 11 8.87 6.24 4.88
C ASP A 11 8.19 7.62 4.90
N ARG A 12 7.74 8.05 6.07
CA ARG A 12 7.07 9.34 6.27
C ARG A 12 5.91 9.56 5.28
N GLU A 13 5.00 8.61 5.19
CA GLU A 13 3.80 8.67 4.34
C GLU A 13 4.07 8.53 2.83
N ARG A 14 5.32 8.33 2.41
CA ARG A 14 5.65 8.08 1.00
C ARG A 14 5.93 6.60 0.80
N CYS A 15 5.34 6.02 -0.23
CA CYS A 15 5.58 4.62 -0.59
C CYS A 15 6.98 4.50 -1.21
N VAL A 16 7.88 3.84 -0.50
CA VAL A 16 9.29 3.71 -0.93
C VAL A 16 9.61 2.37 -1.54
N ALA A 17 8.80 1.36 -1.28
CA ALA A 17 9.03 0.02 -1.82
C ALA A 17 7.73 -0.77 -1.84
N VAL A 18 7.59 -1.65 -2.83
CA VAL A 18 6.48 -2.59 -2.93
C VAL A 18 7.08 -3.96 -3.17
N ARG A 19 6.66 -4.97 -2.40
CA ARG A 19 7.15 -6.33 -2.52
C ARG A 19 6.00 -7.29 -2.75
N GLU A 20 6.16 -8.22 -3.69
CA GLU A 20 5.22 -9.31 -3.87
C GLU A 20 5.43 -10.34 -2.76
N ARG A 21 4.37 -10.67 -2.02
CA ARG A 21 4.48 -11.56 -0.84
C ARG A 21 4.83 -12.99 -1.22
N SER A 22 4.28 -13.49 -2.32
CA SER A 22 4.47 -14.90 -2.70
C SER A 22 5.90 -15.21 -3.10
N SER A 23 6.58 -14.30 -3.78
CA SER A 23 7.96 -14.49 -4.27
C SER A 23 9.00 -13.80 -3.41
N GLY A 24 8.60 -12.81 -2.61
CA GLY A 24 9.53 -11.94 -1.89
C GLY A 24 10.25 -10.93 -2.79
N SER A 25 9.86 -10.84 -4.06
CA SER A 25 10.51 -9.96 -5.02
C SER A 25 10.07 -8.51 -4.87
N TRP A 26 11.02 -7.58 -4.92
CA TRP A 26 10.73 -6.15 -4.95
C TRP A 26 10.24 -5.75 -6.34
N LEU A 27 9.12 -5.02 -6.38
CA LEU A 27 8.53 -4.54 -7.63
C LEU A 27 9.09 -3.15 -7.93
N LEU A 28 9.84 -3.02 -9.02
CA LEU A 28 10.60 -1.79 -9.32
C LEU A 28 9.78 -0.75 -10.08
N THR A 29 8.59 -1.10 -10.57
CA THR A 29 7.79 -0.22 -11.43
C THR A 29 6.32 -0.13 -11.00
N HIS A 30 6.03 -0.40 -9.72
CA HIS A 30 4.65 -0.35 -9.24
C HIS A 30 4.11 1.09 -9.28
N PRO A 31 2.82 1.28 -9.65
CA PRO A 31 2.25 2.63 -9.79
C PRO A 31 2.18 3.46 -8.51
N THR A 32 2.34 2.86 -7.32
CA THR A 32 2.36 3.59 -6.06
C THR A 32 3.75 4.06 -5.64
N LEU A 33 4.80 3.58 -6.28
CA LEU A 33 6.18 3.90 -5.89
C LEU A 33 6.46 5.40 -5.95
N ASN A 34 7.12 5.90 -4.90
CA ASN A 34 7.50 7.31 -4.74
C ASN A 34 6.33 8.27 -4.60
N ARG A 35 5.13 7.75 -4.37
CA ARG A 35 3.94 8.58 -4.20
C ARG A 35 3.59 8.73 -2.72
N PRO A 36 3.13 9.92 -2.31
CA PRO A 36 2.61 10.09 -0.95
C PRO A 36 1.28 9.35 -0.79
N LEU A 37 1.05 8.81 0.39
CA LEU A 37 -0.25 8.25 0.74
C LEU A 37 -1.24 9.40 0.90
N SER A 38 -2.35 9.36 0.16
CA SER A 38 -3.37 10.40 0.21
C SER A 38 -4.42 10.15 1.29
N GLY A 39 -4.63 8.88 1.61
CA GLY A 39 -5.63 8.47 2.59
C GLY A 39 -5.91 6.99 2.47
N SER A 40 -7.09 6.62 2.94
CA SER A 40 -7.55 5.23 2.90
C SER A 40 -8.95 5.17 2.32
N VAL A 41 -9.35 4.00 1.86
CA VAL A 41 -10.74 3.74 1.46
C VAL A 41 -11.30 2.72 2.43
N ARG A 42 -12.35 3.10 3.14
CA ARG A 42 -13.01 2.26 4.13
C ARG A 42 -14.33 1.76 3.58
N TYR A 43 -14.63 0.50 3.84
CA TYR A 43 -15.84 -0.14 3.33
C TYR A 43 -16.84 -0.35 4.45
N ASN A 44 -18.13 -0.05 4.18
CA ASN A 44 -19.21 -0.31 5.12
C ASN A 44 -19.74 -1.75 4.90
N ARG A 45 -20.84 -2.09 5.61
CA ARG A 45 -21.47 -3.41 5.51
C ARG A 45 -21.95 -3.74 4.10
N ASN A 46 -22.33 -2.74 3.31
CA ASN A 46 -22.81 -2.91 1.94
C ASN A 46 -21.67 -2.84 0.92
N ARG A 47 -20.43 -2.85 1.37
CA ARG A 47 -19.23 -2.73 0.52
C ARG A 47 -19.17 -1.41 -0.25
N GLU A 48 -19.82 -0.37 0.28
CA GLU A 48 -19.68 0.97 -0.26
C GLU A 48 -18.36 1.59 0.21
N ALA A 49 -17.63 2.19 -0.73
CA ALA A 49 -16.32 2.76 -0.47
C ALA A 49 -16.44 4.19 0.05
N HIS A 50 -15.75 4.48 1.15
CA HIS A 50 -15.72 5.79 1.76
C HIS A 50 -14.27 6.24 1.93
N PRO A 51 -13.81 7.23 1.14
CA PRO A 51 -12.47 7.79 1.34
C PRO A 51 -12.37 8.47 2.71
N THR A 52 -11.21 8.33 3.34
CA THR A 52 -10.94 8.95 4.64
C THR A 52 -9.50 9.44 4.70
N LEU A 53 -9.28 10.54 5.43
CA LEU A 53 -7.94 11.06 5.72
C LEU A 53 -7.33 10.43 6.97
N GLU A 54 -8.10 9.61 7.69
CA GLU A 54 -7.57 8.88 8.84
C GLU A 54 -6.53 7.86 8.41
N GLY A 55 -5.61 7.53 9.31
CA GLY A 55 -4.63 6.50 9.08
C GLY A 55 -5.27 5.16 8.72
N PRO A 56 -4.63 4.37 7.86
CA PRO A 56 -5.21 3.12 7.39
C PRO A 56 -5.38 2.11 8.52
N ARG A 57 -6.42 1.29 8.41
CA ARG A 57 -6.70 0.16 9.30
C ARG A 57 -6.74 -1.12 8.48
N VAL A 58 -6.58 -2.25 9.14
CA VAL A 58 -6.81 -3.54 8.50
C VAL A 58 -8.24 -3.56 7.92
N GLY A 59 -8.37 -4.01 6.68
CA GLY A 59 -9.60 -3.99 5.91
C GLY A 59 -9.77 -2.79 4.99
N ASP A 60 -9.01 -1.71 5.22
CA ASP A 60 -9.02 -0.55 4.32
C ASP A 60 -8.17 -0.79 3.08
N GLY A 61 -8.50 -0.13 1.97
CA GLY A 61 -7.58 0.03 0.85
C GLY A 61 -6.74 1.30 1.05
N LEU A 62 -5.54 1.34 0.50
CA LEU A 62 -4.72 2.55 0.47
C LEU A 62 -5.08 3.37 -0.76
N LEU A 63 -5.22 4.70 -0.57
CA LEU A 63 -5.55 5.63 -1.64
C LEU A 63 -4.35 6.51 -1.98
N PHE A 64 -3.97 6.50 -3.26
CA PHE A 64 -2.93 7.37 -3.82
C PHE A 64 -3.60 8.25 -4.89
N ALA A 65 -3.79 9.51 -4.55
CA ALA A 65 -4.48 10.47 -5.42
C ALA A 65 -3.57 11.58 -5.96
N SER A 66 -2.33 11.66 -5.48
CA SER A 66 -1.32 12.63 -5.93
C SER A 66 -0.18 11.92 -6.65
N GLY A 67 0.43 12.60 -7.61
CA GLY A 67 1.62 12.09 -8.29
C GLY A 67 1.33 11.19 -9.47
N GLY A 68 0.07 11.11 -9.91
CA GLY A 68 -0.34 10.29 -11.04
C GLY A 68 -1.83 9.96 -10.97
N PRO A 69 -2.32 9.04 -11.80
CA PRO A 69 -3.71 8.58 -11.73
C PRO A 69 -4.04 8.02 -10.35
N ASP A 70 -5.29 8.13 -9.94
CA ASP A 70 -5.76 7.59 -8.66
C ASP A 70 -5.55 6.08 -8.63
N VAL A 71 -5.00 5.60 -7.51
CA VAL A 71 -4.81 4.18 -7.26
C VAL A 71 -5.42 3.83 -5.92
N VAL A 72 -6.24 2.79 -5.88
CA VAL A 72 -6.75 2.20 -4.64
C VAL A 72 -6.25 0.77 -4.58
N THR A 73 -5.57 0.41 -3.50
CA THR A 73 -5.06 -0.95 -3.34
C THR A 73 -6.16 -1.91 -2.89
N SER A 74 -5.87 -3.20 -2.94
CA SER A 74 -6.71 -4.20 -2.28
C SER A 74 -6.76 -3.98 -0.78
N ASP A 75 -7.76 -4.58 -0.12
CA ASP A 75 -7.94 -4.46 1.32
C ASP A 75 -6.70 -4.94 2.08
N LEU A 76 -6.29 -4.16 3.07
CA LEU A 76 -5.13 -4.50 3.90
C LEU A 76 -5.45 -5.68 4.81
N GLU A 77 -4.59 -6.69 4.81
CA GLU A 77 -4.71 -7.85 5.69
C GLU A 77 -3.97 -7.64 7.01
N ALA A 78 -2.90 -6.85 6.99
CA ALA A 78 -2.09 -6.58 8.17
C ALA A 78 -1.36 -5.24 8.03
N ILE A 79 -1.06 -4.63 9.15
CA ILE A 79 -0.24 -3.42 9.26
C ILE A 79 0.81 -3.68 10.32
N ALA A 80 2.09 -3.56 9.95
CA ALA A 80 3.18 -3.87 10.86
C ALA A 80 4.40 -3.00 10.56
N ARG A 81 5.29 -2.89 11.55
CA ARG A 81 6.58 -2.24 11.36
C ARG A 81 7.55 -3.28 10.78
N PRO A 82 8.23 -3.00 9.64
CA PRO A 82 9.15 -3.96 9.05
C PRO A 82 10.41 -4.14 9.91
N ALA A 83 11.05 -5.29 9.79
CA ALA A 83 12.34 -5.54 10.41
C ALA A 83 13.43 -4.68 9.76
N LYS A 84 14.46 -4.33 10.52
CA LYS A 84 15.59 -3.52 10.04
C LYS A 84 16.26 -4.14 8.80
N ALA A 85 16.40 -5.46 8.78
CA ALA A 85 16.99 -6.15 7.63
C ALA A 85 16.17 -5.96 6.36
N THR A 86 14.84 -5.91 6.48
CA THR A 86 13.95 -5.66 5.36
C THR A 86 14.12 -4.22 4.84
N VAL A 87 14.19 -3.26 5.74
CA VAL A 87 14.39 -1.84 5.38
C VAL A 87 15.72 -1.65 4.66
N SER A 88 16.77 -2.30 5.12
CA SER A 88 18.09 -2.24 4.48
C SER A 88 18.11 -2.84 3.08
N GLY A 89 17.17 -3.70 2.75
CA GLY A 89 17.05 -4.35 1.45
C GLY A 89 16.15 -3.62 0.46
N TYR A 90 15.62 -2.45 0.80
CA TYR A 90 14.78 -1.70 -0.14
C TYR A 90 15.54 -1.34 -1.40
N PRO A 91 14.91 -1.50 -2.58
CA PRO A 91 15.52 -1.03 -3.83
C PRO A 91 15.69 0.48 -3.79
N VAL A 92 16.81 0.93 -4.33
CA VAL A 92 17.15 2.38 -4.34
C VAL A 92 17.03 2.90 -5.76
#